data_cd9824c85bc03c4d06ffd3110cb8d66d
#
_entry.id   cd9824c85bc03c4d06ffd3110cb8d66d
#
_cell.length_a   1.000
_cell.length_b   1.000
_cell.length_c   1.000
_cell.angle_alpha   90.00
_cell.angle_beta   90.00
_cell.angle_gamma   90.00
#
_symmetry.space_group_name_H-M   'P 1'
#
loop_
_entity.id
_entity.type
_entity.pdbx_description
1 polymer ?
#
loop_
_entity_poly.entity_id
_entity_poly.type
_entity_poly.pdbx_seq_one_letter_code
_entity_poly.pdbx_strand_id
1 'polypeptide(L)'
;TNFLKSFSFSFENILSEEKINASFQILYLPGGILMMVCLLTFILHKMRFTQISNAFTDSFKTILGAGFVLIFTVPLVRIMINSGINNKDVVSMPIAMAQGMSSLMGQIYPMFAPTIGGIGAFLAGSNTVSNLMLSQFQFETANFLGLSGSLMVAAQSVGAAAGNMIAIHNVVAASATVGLLGKEGVIMRITILPTLYYFILSGLIVLIFIHIFNFSDPLSKTSLKDTKQSEIYKVLVKKSKYYECESISNYSGSPGLNKNPHQFFNE
;
A
#
# COMPACT_ATOMS: atom_id res chain seq x y z
N THR A 1 -5.19 -25.85 13.65
CA THR A 1 -5.57 -24.52 13.10
C THR A 1 -7.09 -24.33 13.10
N ASN A 2 -7.91 -25.37 12.83
CA ASN A 2 -9.38 -25.26 12.78
C ASN A 2 -10.00 -24.88 14.14
N PHE A 3 -9.44 -25.35 15.23
CA PHE A 3 -9.90 -25.03 16.60
C PHE A 3 -9.75 -23.52 16.92
N LEU A 4 -8.67 -22.88 16.50
CA LEU A 4 -8.47 -21.44 16.72
C LEU A 4 -9.39 -20.58 15.86
N LYS A 5 -9.83 -21.09 14.71
CA LYS A 5 -10.78 -20.42 13.81
C LYS A 5 -12.22 -20.53 14.28
N SER A 6 -12.55 -21.51 15.12
CA SER A 6 -13.93 -21.68 15.63
C SER A 6 -14.35 -20.56 16.60
N PHE A 7 -13.39 -19.85 17.20
CA PHE A 7 -13.67 -18.66 18.01
C PHE A 7 -13.76 -17.40 17.13
N SER A 8 -14.80 -17.35 16.27
CA SER A 8 -15.08 -16.21 15.41
C SER A 8 -16.30 -15.45 15.90
N PHE A 9 -16.19 -14.12 15.98
CA PHE A 9 -17.32 -13.23 16.15
C PHE A 9 -17.67 -12.65 14.77
N SER A 10 -18.86 -12.96 14.27
CA SER A 10 -19.38 -12.38 13.02
C SER A 10 -20.43 -11.32 13.35
N PHE A 11 -20.27 -10.16 12.79
CA PHE A 11 -21.28 -9.10 12.78
C PHE A 11 -21.82 -9.02 11.36
N GLU A 12 -23.11 -9.33 11.20
CA GLU A 12 -23.80 -9.28 9.92
C GLU A 12 -24.72 -8.04 9.88
N ASN A 13 -24.91 -7.47 8.70
CA ASN A 13 -25.80 -6.32 8.48
C ASN A 13 -25.45 -5.08 9.31
N ILE A 14 -24.17 -4.71 9.37
CA ILE A 14 -23.72 -3.51 10.09
C ILE A 14 -24.38 -2.28 9.46
N LEU A 15 -24.97 -1.40 10.28
CA LEU A 15 -25.71 -0.21 9.85
C LEU A 15 -26.94 -0.50 8.98
N SER A 16 -27.56 -1.68 9.13
CA SER A 16 -28.72 -2.13 8.33
C SER A 16 -28.43 -2.33 6.83
N GLU A 17 -27.15 -2.43 6.46
CA GLU A 17 -26.74 -2.68 5.08
C GLU A 17 -26.33 -4.16 4.92
N GLU A 18 -27.00 -4.91 4.05
CA GLU A 18 -26.80 -6.35 3.83
C GLU A 18 -25.39 -6.72 3.31
N LYS A 19 -24.64 -5.75 2.80
CA LYS A 19 -23.30 -5.94 2.23
C LYS A 19 -22.16 -5.66 3.19
N ILE A 20 -22.45 -5.13 4.38
CA ILE A 20 -21.40 -4.75 5.35
C ILE A 20 -21.37 -5.80 6.46
N ASN A 21 -20.51 -6.80 6.28
CA ASN A 21 -20.28 -7.86 7.23
C ASN A 21 -18.83 -7.81 7.75
N ALA A 22 -18.63 -8.03 9.04
CA ALA A 22 -17.31 -8.11 9.64
C ALA A 22 -17.18 -9.39 10.46
N SER A 23 -16.08 -10.11 10.30
CA SER A 23 -15.78 -11.31 11.09
C SER A 23 -14.39 -11.15 11.73
N PHE A 24 -14.33 -11.38 13.04
CA PHE A 24 -13.10 -11.30 13.83
C PHE A 24 -12.78 -12.67 14.42
N GLN A 25 -11.67 -13.25 14.03
CA GLN A 25 -11.15 -14.52 14.56
C GLN A 25 -10.10 -14.23 15.62
N ILE A 26 -10.53 -13.84 16.83
CA ILE A 26 -9.65 -13.27 17.88
C ILE A 26 -8.43 -14.14 18.15
N LEU A 27 -8.59 -15.46 18.26
CA LEU A 27 -7.50 -16.37 18.57
C LEU A 27 -6.60 -16.72 17.38
N TYR A 28 -7.06 -16.43 16.15
CA TYR A 28 -6.30 -16.69 14.93
C TYR A 28 -5.53 -15.46 14.43
N LEU A 29 -5.96 -14.28 14.85
CA LEU A 29 -5.26 -13.04 14.54
C LEU A 29 -3.87 -13.01 15.25
N PRO A 30 -2.83 -12.45 14.60
CA PRO A 30 -1.50 -12.32 15.21
C PRO A 30 -1.54 -11.65 16.59
N GLY A 31 -2.40 -10.65 16.77
CA GLY A 31 -2.60 -9.99 18.07
C GLY A 31 -3.13 -10.94 19.16
N GLY A 32 -4.07 -11.83 18.83
CA GLY A 32 -4.58 -12.83 19.76
C GLY A 32 -3.50 -13.83 20.20
N ILE A 33 -2.68 -14.30 19.27
CA ILE A 33 -1.55 -15.18 19.55
C ILE A 33 -0.54 -14.48 20.49
N LEU A 34 -0.20 -13.22 20.21
CA LEU A 34 0.70 -12.44 21.05
C LEU A 34 0.13 -12.22 22.46
N MET A 35 -1.17 -11.95 22.58
CA MET A 35 -1.84 -11.84 23.88
C MET A 35 -1.74 -13.15 24.68
N MET A 36 -1.94 -14.31 24.04
CA MET A 36 -1.76 -15.61 24.72
C MET A 36 -0.32 -15.82 25.18
N VAL A 37 0.66 -15.47 24.34
CA VAL A 37 2.07 -15.54 24.71
C VAL A 37 2.37 -14.63 25.91
N CYS A 38 1.87 -13.39 25.93
CA CYS A 38 2.03 -12.49 27.07
C CYS A 38 1.44 -13.08 28.36
N LEU A 39 0.21 -13.63 28.29
CA LEU A 39 -0.42 -14.27 29.46
C LEU A 39 0.41 -15.44 29.99
N LEU A 40 0.92 -16.31 29.11
CA LEU A 40 1.81 -17.42 29.49
C LEU A 40 3.10 -16.89 30.11
N THR A 41 3.68 -15.82 29.57
CA THR A 41 4.89 -15.18 30.09
C THR A 41 4.67 -14.66 31.51
N PHE A 42 3.54 -14.00 31.77
CA PHE A 42 3.19 -13.51 33.12
C PHE A 42 3.16 -14.65 34.16
N ILE A 43 2.57 -15.80 33.77
CA ILE A 43 2.47 -16.97 34.65
C ILE A 43 3.84 -17.64 34.86
N LEU A 44 4.57 -17.90 33.76
CA LEU A 44 5.85 -18.61 33.80
C LEU A 44 6.92 -17.81 34.54
N HIS A 45 6.99 -16.51 34.33
CA HIS A 45 7.98 -15.63 34.99
C HIS A 45 7.51 -15.11 36.36
N LYS A 46 6.32 -15.53 36.84
CA LYS A 46 5.77 -15.10 38.16
C LYS A 46 5.85 -13.59 38.36
N MET A 47 5.48 -12.81 37.33
CA MET A 47 5.58 -11.35 37.34
C MET A 47 4.68 -10.75 38.44
N ARG A 48 5.15 -9.68 39.09
CA ARG A 48 4.35 -8.96 40.08
C ARG A 48 3.24 -8.19 39.39
N PHE A 49 2.07 -8.08 40.01
CA PHE A 49 0.92 -7.38 39.45
C PHE A 49 1.23 -5.91 39.08
N THR A 50 2.06 -5.22 39.83
CA THR A 50 2.55 -3.87 39.53
C THR A 50 3.32 -3.81 38.20
N GLN A 51 4.14 -4.79 37.87
CA GLN A 51 4.89 -4.86 36.61
C GLN A 51 3.93 -5.07 35.44
N ILE A 52 2.93 -5.92 35.63
CA ILE A 52 1.90 -6.21 34.60
C ILE A 52 1.06 -4.94 34.34
N SER A 53 0.63 -4.26 35.42
CA SER A 53 -0.15 -3.02 35.31
C SER A 53 0.60 -1.90 34.60
N ASN A 54 1.88 -1.73 34.92
CA ASN A 54 2.73 -0.73 34.26
C ASN A 54 2.91 -1.04 32.78
N ALA A 55 3.24 -2.30 32.45
CA ALA A 55 3.39 -2.74 31.06
C ALA A 55 2.08 -2.53 30.27
N PHE A 56 0.93 -2.84 30.86
CA PHE A 56 -0.38 -2.62 30.26
C PHE A 56 -0.66 -1.13 30.01
N THR A 57 -0.36 -0.28 31.00
CA THR A 57 -0.57 1.18 30.88
C THR A 57 0.30 1.78 29.79
N ASP A 58 1.56 1.38 29.69
CA ASP A 58 2.47 1.89 28.67
C ASP A 58 2.10 1.38 27.26
N SER A 59 1.69 0.11 27.16
CA SER A 59 1.15 -0.43 25.93
C SER A 59 -0.13 0.29 25.50
N PHE A 60 -1.02 0.59 26.43
CA PHE A 60 -2.29 1.30 26.15
C PHE A 60 -2.04 2.72 25.62
N LYS A 61 -1.09 3.46 26.19
CA LYS A 61 -0.70 4.79 25.70
C LYS A 61 -0.19 4.72 24.25
N THR A 62 0.64 3.70 23.97
CA THR A 62 1.19 3.47 22.62
C THR A 62 0.07 3.13 21.62
N ILE A 63 -0.87 2.27 22.02
CA ILE A 63 -2.03 1.89 21.18
C ILE A 63 -2.93 3.09 20.90
N LEU A 64 -3.16 3.96 21.87
CA LEU A 64 -3.97 5.18 21.67
C LEU A 64 -3.36 6.07 20.58
N GLY A 65 -2.04 6.27 20.60
CA GLY A 65 -1.35 7.05 19.57
C GLY A 65 -1.46 6.42 18.17
N ALA A 66 -1.20 5.13 18.07
CA ALA A 66 -1.34 4.40 16.80
C ALA A 66 -2.79 4.33 16.31
N GLY A 67 -3.73 4.10 17.23
CA GLY A 67 -5.16 4.04 16.95
C GLY A 67 -5.68 5.37 16.40
N PHE A 68 -5.26 6.49 16.96
CA PHE A 68 -5.61 7.82 16.47
C PHE A 68 -5.20 8.00 14.99
N VAL A 69 -3.99 7.61 14.62
CA VAL A 69 -3.54 7.67 13.22
C VAL A 69 -4.40 6.79 12.32
N LEU A 70 -4.70 5.56 12.74
CA LEU A 70 -5.48 4.61 11.95
C LEU A 70 -6.94 5.04 11.77
N ILE A 71 -7.57 5.67 12.77
CA ILE A 71 -8.95 6.20 12.69
C ILE A 71 -9.10 7.19 11.53
N PHE A 72 -8.09 7.98 11.24
CA PHE A 72 -8.12 8.92 10.11
C PHE A 72 -7.59 8.33 8.81
N THR A 73 -6.53 7.53 8.88
CA THR A 73 -5.87 7.01 7.68
C THR A 73 -6.73 5.97 6.95
N VAL A 74 -7.40 5.07 7.67
CA VAL A 74 -8.20 4.01 7.01
C VAL A 74 -9.38 4.59 6.22
N PRO A 75 -10.21 5.50 6.75
CA PRO A 75 -11.24 6.16 5.96
C PRO A 75 -10.68 6.96 4.78
N LEU A 76 -9.58 7.69 4.97
CA LEU A 76 -8.93 8.46 3.90
C LEU A 76 -8.53 7.55 2.73
N VAL A 77 -7.90 6.41 3.03
CA VAL A 77 -7.53 5.41 2.02
C VAL A 77 -8.77 4.85 1.31
N ARG A 78 -9.83 4.57 2.05
CA ARG A 78 -11.10 4.11 1.46
C ARG A 78 -11.73 5.13 0.52
N ILE A 79 -11.71 6.41 0.90
CA ILE A 79 -12.16 7.51 0.04
C ILE A 79 -11.30 7.58 -1.22
N MET A 80 -9.99 7.50 -1.09
CA MET A 80 -9.06 7.54 -2.20
C MET A 80 -9.31 6.39 -3.19
N ILE A 81 -9.43 5.16 -2.70
CA ILE A 81 -9.67 3.96 -3.51
C ILE A 81 -11.02 4.06 -4.23
N ASN A 82 -12.06 4.51 -3.52
CA ASN A 82 -13.42 4.59 -4.06
C ASN A 82 -13.73 5.94 -4.75
N SER A 83 -12.75 6.83 -4.91
CA SER A 83 -12.95 8.13 -5.57
C SER A 83 -13.41 8.04 -7.04
N GLY A 84 -13.29 6.85 -7.65
CA GLY A 84 -13.84 6.56 -8.96
C GLY A 84 -15.37 6.38 -8.99
N ILE A 85 -16.02 6.25 -7.81
CA ILE A 85 -17.48 6.23 -7.69
C ILE A 85 -17.96 7.68 -7.66
N ASN A 86 -18.13 8.29 -8.84
CA ASN A 86 -18.51 9.68 -8.96
C ASN A 86 -19.45 9.89 -10.17
N ASN A 87 -20.18 11.00 -10.17
CA ASN A 87 -21.15 11.32 -11.23
C ASN A 87 -20.51 11.87 -12.52
N LYS A 88 -19.18 11.98 -12.59
CA LYS A 88 -18.48 12.57 -13.75
C LYS A 88 -17.62 11.55 -14.50
N ASP A 89 -17.75 10.26 -14.20
CA ASP A 89 -16.94 9.15 -14.78
C ASP A 89 -15.42 9.40 -14.72
N VAL A 90 -14.97 10.13 -13.68
CA VAL A 90 -13.55 10.35 -13.45
C VAL A 90 -12.94 9.09 -12.80
N VAL A 91 -11.78 8.68 -13.29
CA VAL A 91 -11.07 7.53 -12.74
C VAL A 91 -10.67 7.76 -11.27
N SER A 92 -10.51 6.69 -10.49
CA SER A 92 -10.09 6.82 -9.09
C SER A 92 -8.69 7.42 -8.97
N MET A 93 -8.43 8.09 -7.84
CA MET A 93 -7.14 8.74 -7.59
C MET A 93 -5.93 7.79 -7.79
N PRO A 94 -5.93 6.54 -7.28
CA PRO A 94 -4.82 5.62 -7.54
C PRO A 94 -4.59 5.34 -9.03
N ILE A 95 -5.66 5.22 -9.81
CA ILE A 95 -5.58 4.99 -11.26
C ILE A 95 -5.02 6.24 -11.97
N ALA A 96 -5.50 7.44 -11.63
CA ALA A 96 -4.99 8.68 -12.20
C ALA A 96 -3.49 8.88 -11.90
N MET A 97 -3.07 8.61 -10.66
CA MET A 97 -1.66 8.63 -10.28
C MET A 97 -0.84 7.60 -11.06
N ALA A 98 -1.37 6.39 -11.23
CA ALA A 98 -0.71 5.32 -11.97
C ALA A 98 -0.51 5.67 -13.46
N GLN A 99 -1.51 6.29 -14.10
CA GLN A 99 -1.40 6.80 -15.46
C GLN A 99 -0.29 7.86 -15.58
N GLY A 100 -0.26 8.83 -14.67
CA GLY A 100 0.77 9.86 -14.65
C GLY A 100 2.17 9.28 -14.47
N MET A 101 2.35 8.36 -13.51
CA MET A 101 3.66 7.76 -13.25
C MET A 101 4.11 6.83 -14.37
N SER A 102 3.20 6.06 -14.99
CA SER A 102 3.54 5.20 -16.12
C SER A 102 3.98 6.01 -17.35
N SER A 103 3.36 7.15 -17.60
CA SER A 103 3.74 8.04 -18.70
C SER A 103 5.08 8.76 -18.45
N LEU A 104 5.39 9.11 -17.20
CA LEU A 104 6.63 9.82 -16.84
C LEU A 104 7.85 8.90 -16.79
N MET A 105 7.72 7.73 -16.21
CA MET A 105 8.87 6.85 -15.91
C MET A 105 8.93 5.62 -16.81
N GLY A 106 7.83 5.20 -17.42
CA GLY A 106 7.80 4.04 -18.30
C GLY A 106 8.39 2.78 -17.65
N GLN A 107 9.19 2.04 -18.39
CA GLN A 107 9.77 0.76 -17.98
C GLN A 107 10.83 0.86 -16.86
N ILE A 108 11.28 2.07 -16.51
CA ILE A 108 12.25 2.28 -15.41
C ILE A 108 11.52 2.41 -14.06
N TYR A 109 10.19 2.58 -14.06
CA TYR A 109 9.39 2.73 -12.87
C TYR A 109 9.66 1.72 -11.74
N PRO A 110 9.90 0.42 -12.00
CA PRO A 110 10.17 -0.56 -10.95
C PRO A 110 11.32 -0.20 -10.02
N MET A 111 12.30 0.56 -10.50
CA MET A 111 13.41 1.04 -9.67
C MET A 111 12.95 2.01 -8.57
N PHE A 112 11.86 2.75 -8.83
CA PHE A 112 11.33 3.77 -7.91
C PHE A 112 10.24 3.25 -6.97
N ALA A 113 9.66 2.08 -7.27
CA ALA A 113 8.58 1.52 -6.46
C ALA A 113 8.94 1.34 -4.97
N PRO A 114 10.14 0.83 -4.60
CA PRO A 114 10.56 0.77 -3.20
C PRO A 114 10.72 2.15 -2.56
N THR A 115 11.24 3.12 -3.30
CA THR A 115 11.41 4.50 -2.79
C THR A 115 10.07 5.14 -2.45
N ILE A 116 9.06 4.96 -3.31
CA ILE A 116 7.70 5.45 -3.08
C ILE A 116 7.11 4.79 -1.83
N GLY A 117 7.29 3.46 -1.68
CA GLY A 117 6.90 2.73 -0.48
C GLY A 117 7.56 3.27 0.79
N GLY A 118 8.85 3.55 0.69
CA GLY A 118 9.63 4.10 1.78
C GLY A 118 9.20 5.50 2.20
N ILE A 119 8.91 6.38 1.25
CA ILE A 119 8.35 7.71 1.52
C ILE A 119 6.98 7.58 2.20
N GLY A 120 6.12 6.68 1.74
CA GLY A 120 4.83 6.41 2.38
C GLY A 120 5.00 5.98 3.84
N ALA A 121 5.94 5.09 4.12
CA ALA A 121 6.22 4.62 5.48
C ALA A 121 6.89 5.70 6.35
N PHE A 122 7.76 6.51 5.78
CA PHE A 122 8.36 7.66 6.47
C PHE A 122 7.29 8.65 6.96
N LEU A 123 6.33 8.97 6.09
CA LEU A 123 5.23 9.91 6.39
C LEU A 123 4.22 9.32 7.39
N ALA A 124 3.82 8.07 7.17
CA ALA A 124 2.83 7.39 7.99
C ALA A 124 3.42 6.72 9.24
N GLY A 125 4.72 6.47 9.25
CA GLY A 125 5.46 5.74 10.28
C GLY A 125 5.13 4.28 10.44
N SER A 126 4.52 3.73 9.44
CA SER A 126 4.04 2.36 9.45
C SER A 126 4.10 1.76 8.06
N ASN A 127 4.76 0.61 7.96
CA ASN A 127 4.76 -0.19 6.74
C ASN A 127 3.33 -0.59 6.33
N THR A 128 2.50 -0.99 7.29
CA THR A 128 1.11 -1.37 7.02
C THR A 128 0.31 -0.21 6.44
N VAL A 129 0.44 0.99 7.01
CA VAL A 129 -0.27 2.18 6.52
C VAL A 129 0.22 2.56 5.12
N SER A 130 1.53 2.56 4.88
CA SER A 130 2.10 2.79 3.56
C SER A 130 1.54 1.82 2.51
N ASN A 131 1.49 0.54 2.85
CA ASN A 131 0.95 -0.49 1.94
C ASN A 131 -0.56 -0.31 1.70
N LEU A 132 -1.33 0.02 2.73
CA LEU A 132 -2.77 0.32 2.56
C LEU A 132 -3.00 1.50 1.62
N MET A 133 -2.16 2.53 1.70
CA MET A 133 -2.28 3.73 0.87
C MET A 133 -1.83 3.52 -0.58
N LEU A 134 -0.72 2.83 -0.80
CA LEU A 134 0.00 2.89 -2.06
C LEU A 134 0.02 1.58 -2.85
N SER A 135 -0.36 0.42 -2.26
CA SER A 135 -0.29 -0.86 -2.97
C SER A 135 -1.17 -0.90 -4.21
N GLN A 136 -2.37 -0.33 -4.15
CA GLN A 136 -3.24 -0.28 -5.32
C GLN A 136 -2.66 0.59 -6.42
N PHE A 137 -2.13 1.76 -6.09
CA PHE A 137 -1.43 2.62 -7.04
C PHE A 137 -0.26 1.89 -7.70
N GLN A 138 0.56 1.15 -6.94
CA GLN A 138 1.68 0.36 -7.47
C GLN A 138 1.20 -0.75 -8.40
N PHE A 139 0.14 -1.45 -8.01
CA PHE A 139 -0.47 -2.51 -8.80
C PHE A 139 -1.00 -1.99 -10.14
N GLU A 140 -1.75 -0.87 -10.11
CA GLU A 140 -2.28 -0.25 -11.33
C GLU A 140 -1.17 0.29 -12.24
N THR A 141 -0.11 0.90 -11.66
CA THR A 141 1.04 1.35 -12.46
C THR A 141 1.71 0.19 -13.18
N ALA A 142 1.88 -0.95 -12.49
CA ALA A 142 2.42 -2.16 -13.12
C ALA A 142 1.54 -2.64 -14.26
N ASN A 143 0.21 -2.65 -14.07
CA ASN A 143 -0.75 -3.03 -15.10
C ASN A 143 -0.66 -2.13 -16.35
N PHE A 144 -0.56 -0.81 -16.17
CA PHE A 144 -0.37 0.13 -17.29
C PHE A 144 0.92 -0.09 -18.05
N LEU A 145 1.98 -0.52 -17.36
CA LEU A 145 3.28 -0.81 -17.95
C LEU A 145 3.40 -2.24 -18.52
N GLY A 146 2.38 -3.09 -18.32
CA GLY A 146 2.42 -4.50 -18.70
C GLY A 146 3.39 -5.33 -17.84
N LEU A 147 3.64 -4.91 -16.59
CA LEU A 147 4.55 -5.53 -15.64
C LEU A 147 3.79 -6.34 -14.58
N SER A 148 4.53 -7.15 -13.80
CA SER A 148 3.93 -7.91 -12.70
C SER A 148 3.46 -6.99 -11.55
N GLY A 149 2.14 -6.90 -11.33
CA GLY A 149 1.54 -6.15 -10.24
C GLY A 149 1.93 -6.69 -8.87
N SER A 150 1.96 -8.00 -8.72
CA SER A 150 2.34 -8.66 -7.46
C SER A 150 3.79 -8.35 -7.06
N LEU A 151 4.72 -8.37 -8.03
CA LEU A 151 6.12 -8.03 -7.78
C LEU A 151 6.28 -6.55 -7.43
N MET A 152 5.51 -5.67 -8.06
CA MET A 152 5.54 -4.23 -7.76
C MET A 152 5.04 -3.92 -6.36
N VAL A 153 3.96 -4.58 -5.92
CA VAL A 153 3.44 -4.46 -4.54
C VAL A 153 4.42 -5.05 -3.52
N ALA A 154 5.13 -6.13 -3.87
CA ALA A 154 6.20 -6.66 -3.03
C ALA A 154 7.35 -5.65 -2.88
N ALA A 155 7.77 -5.01 -3.98
CA ALA A 155 8.76 -3.94 -3.96
C ALA A 155 8.35 -2.75 -3.09
N GLN A 156 7.08 -2.33 -3.21
CA GLN A 156 6.45 -1.33 -2.33
C GLN A 156 6.61 -1.72 -0.86
N SER A 157 6.30 -2.96 -0.51
CA SER A 157 6.33 -3.44 0.87
C SER A 157 7.77 -3.48 1.44
N VAL A 158 8.74 -3.90 0.63
CA VAL A 158 10.17 -3.88 1.00
C VAL A 158 10.65 -2.44 1.22
N GLY A 159 10.31 -1.54 0.32
CA GLY A 159 10.64 -0.12 0.46
C GLY A 159 9.98 0.50 1.69
N ALA A 160 8.72 0.20 1.95
CA ALA A 160 8.01 0.68 3.13
C ALA A 160 8.65 0.17 4.44
N ALA A 161 9.13 -1.07 4.47
CA ALA A 161 9.88 -1.59 5.61
C ALA A 161 11.19 -0.82 5.83
N ALA A 162 11.93 -0.53 4.76
CA ALA A 162 13.15 0.29 4.83
C ALA A 162 12.85 1.74 5.27
N GLY A 163 11.75 2.34 4.81
CA GLY A 163 11.33 3.69 5.21
C GLY A 163 11.04 3.84 6.71
N ASN A 164 10.68 2.75 7.38
CA ASN A 164 10.49 2.77 8.84
C ASN A 164 11.77 3.10 9.62
N MET A 165 12.96 2.87 9.05
CA MET A 165 14.24 3.21 9.70
C MET A 165 14.41 4.72 9.90
N ILE A 166 13.75 5.53 9.08
CA ILE A 166 13.83 7.00 9.12
C ILE A 166 12.54 7.65 9.61
N ALA A 167 11.48 6.89 9.88
CA ALA A 167 10.23 7.40 10.40
C ALA A 167 10.41 7.98 11.81
N ILE A 168 10.05 9.25 12.00
CA ILE A 168 10.38 10.04 13.20
C ILE A 168 9.94 9.33 14.50
N HIS A 169 8.70 8.86 14.57
CA HIS A 169 8.19 8.22 15.78
C HIS A 169 8.84 6.86 16.06
N ASN A 170 9.25 6.11 15.04
CA ASN A 170 10.01 4.88 15.22
C ASN A 170 11.42 5.17 15.78
N VAL A 171 12.04 6.24 15.25
CA VAL A 171 13.35 6.70 15.75
C VAL A 171 13.25 7.21 17.19
N VAL A 172 12.21 7.99 17.53
CA VAL A 172 11.95 8.43 18.90
C VAL A 172 11.75 7.25 19.85
N ALA A 173 10.89 6.28 19.46
CA ALA A 173 10.66 5.10 20.27
C ALA A 173 11.94 4.27 20.50
N ALA A 174 12.72 4.05 19.43
CA ALA A 174 14.00 3.35 19.53
C ALA A 174 15.01 4.13 20.41
N SER A 175 15.09 5.46 20.24
CA SER A 175 15.97 6.32 21.04
C SER A 175 15.63 6.28 22.53
N ALA A 176 14.35 6.21 22.87
CA ALA A 176 13.88 6.07 24.25
C ALA A 176 14.37 4.78 24.90
N THR A 177 14.36 3.67 24.16
CA THR A 177 14.77 2.36 24.68
C THR A 177 16.27 2.26 24.97
N VAL A 178 17.09 3.01 24.23
CA VAL A 178 18.56 3.01 24.38
C VAL A 178 19.12 4.25 25.09
N GLY A 179 18.25 5.08 25.67
CA GLY A 179 18.65 6.26 26.42
C GLY A 179 19.24 7.39 25.56
N LEU A 180 18.89 7.47 24.28
CA LEU A 180 19.39 8.49 23.35
C LEU A 180 18.32 9.53 23.00
N LEU A 181 17.36 9.77 23.90
CA LEU A 181 16.36 10.84 23.74
C LEU A 181 17.05 12.21 23.51
N GLY A 182 16.52 12.98 22.56
CA GLY A 182 17.09 14.27 22.14
C GLY A 182 18.20 14.17 21.08
N LYS A 183 18.59 12.95 20.66
CA LYS A 183 19.57 12.72 19.59
C LYS A 183 18.95 12.14 18.32
N GLU A 184 17.63 12.22 18.18
CA GLU A 184 16.86 11.64 17.08
C GLU A 184 17.35 12.12 15.72
N GLY A 185 17.66 13.42 15.59
CA GLY A 185 18.17 14.00 14.36
C GLY A 185 19.53 13.44 13.94
N VAL A 186 20.38 13.08 14.88
CA VAL A 186 21.68 12.44 14.60
C VAL A 186 21.45 11.01 14.12
N ILE A 187 20.58 10.27 14.80
CA ILE A 187 20.21 8.88 14.42
C ILE A 187 19.62 8.86 13.02
N MET A 188 18.67 9.74 12.71
CA MET A 188 18.07 9.85 11.39
C MET A 188 19.10 10.11 10.28
N ARG A 189 20.07 11.00 10.53
CA ARG A 189 21.14 11.24 9.56
C ARG A 189 21.99 10.01 9.27
N ILE A 190 22.22 9.18 10.27
CA ILE A 190 22.97 7.94 10.10
C ILE A 190 22.14 6.88 9.38
N THR A 191 20.84 6.77 9.70
CA THR A 191 19.95 5.75 9.11
C THR A 191 19.49 6.09 7.68
N ILE A 192 19.55 7.34 7.26
CA ILE A 192 19.23 7.75 5.88
C ILE A 192 20.12 7.02 4.85
N LEU A 193 21.41 6.89 5.11
CA LEU A 193 22.33 6.24 4.16
C LEU A 193 22.00 4.76 3.90
N PRO A 194 21.84 3.89 4.93
CA PRO A 194 21.39 2.54 4.73
C PRO A 194 19.97 2.46 4.12
N THR A 195 19.06 3.39 4.43
CA THR A 195 17.73 3.42 3.82
C THR A 195 17.82 3.66 2.31
N LEU A 196 18.63 4.62 1.86
CA LEU A 196 18.86 4.87 0.44
C LEU A 196 19.51 3.67 -0.26
N TYR A 197 20.47 3.01 0.40
CA TYR A 197 21.07 1.79 -0.10
C TYR A 197 19.99 0.70 -0.32
N TYR A 198 19.07 0.50 0.64
CA TYR A 198 17.97 -0.44 0.50
C TYR A 198 17.02 -0.08 -0.66
N PHE A 199 16.70 1.19 -0.85
CA PHE A 199 15.84 1.63 -1.95
C PHE A 199 16.47 1.31 -3.30
N ILE A 200 17.75 1.66 -3.48
CA ILE A 200 18.47 1.42 -4.72
C ILE A 200 18.62 -0.09 -4.97
N LEU A 201 19.06 -0.84 -3.97
CA LEU A 201 19.30 -2.27 -4.10
C LEU A 201 18.01 -3.02 -4.41
N SER A 202 16.93 -2.75 -3.67
CA SER A 202 15.63 -3.39 -3.91
C SER A 202 15.04 -3.01 -5.27
N GLY A 203 15.17 -1.75 -5.69
CA GLY A 203 14.75 -1.29 -7.00
C GLY A 203 15.51 -1.97 -8.14
N LEU A 204 16.84 -2.12 -8.01
CA LEU A 204 17.68 -2.85 -8.98
C LEU A 204 17.30 -4.33 -9.05
N ILE A 205 17.06 -4.98 -7.91
CA ILE A 205 16.63 -6.37 -7.85
C ILE A 205 15.31 -6.55 -8.61
N VAL A 206 14.32 -5.68 -8.36
CA VAL A 206 13.02 -5.75 -9.04
C VAL A 206 13.17 -5.53 -10.54
N LEU A 207 14.00 -4.59 -10.98
CA LEU A 207 14.32 -4.35 -12.39
C LEU A 207 14.91 -5.60 -13.05
N ILE A 208 15.88 -6.25 -12.40
CA ILE A 208 16.51 -7.49 -12.87
C ILE A 208 15.45 -8.59 -12.97
N PHE A 209 14.61 -8.78 -11.97
CA PHE A 209 13.57 -9.81 -12.00
C PHE A 209 12.57 -9.58 -13.13
N ILE A 210 12.20 -8.34 -13.42
CA ILE A 210 11.25 -8.02 -14.50
C ILE A 210 11.91 -8.22 -15.86
N HIS A 211 13.10 -7.67 -16.11
CA HIS A 211 13.69 -7.61 -17.45
C HIS A 211 14.51 -8.86 -17.82
N ILE A 212 15.14 -9.51 -16.83
CA ILE A 212 15.98 -10.70 -17.11
C ILE A 212 15.16 -11.99 -16.94
N PHE A 213 14.41 -12.11 -15.84
CA PHE A 213 13.65 -13.32 -15.55
C PHE A 213 12.26 -13.35 -16.17
N ASN A 214 11.79 -12.24 -16.80
CA ASN A 214 10.45 -12.12 -17.37
C ASN A 214 9.36 -12.67 -16.43
N PHE A 215 9.42 -12.26 -15.14
CA PHE A 215 8.56 -12.80 -14.11
C PHE A 215 7.09 -12.51 -14.44
N SER A 216 6.33 -13.57 -14.75
CA SER A 216 4.90 -13.45 -15.02
C SER A 216 4.12 -13.33 -13.72
N ASP A 217 3.13 -12.42 -13.70
CA ASP A 217 2.30 -12.21 -12.51
C ASP A 217 1.40 -13.43 -12.24
N PRO A 218 1.55 -14.09 -11.09
CA PRO A 218 0.67 -15.21 -10.73
C PRO A 218 -0.79 -14.79 -10.55
N LEU A 219 -1.07 -13.49 -10.28
CA LEU A 219 -2.42 -12.96 -10.10
C LEU A 219 -3.07 -12.58 -11.44
N SER A 220 -2.31 -12.33 -12.50
CA SER A 220 -2.85 -11.92 -13.79
C SER A 220 -3.76 -12.99 -14.44
N LYS A 221 -3.51 -14.26 -14.15
CA LYS A 221 -4.30 -15.38 -14.68
C LYS A 221 -5.68 -15.54 -14.03
N THR A 222 -5.85 -15.01 -12.82
CA THR A 222 -7.10 -15.17 -12.04
C THR A 222 -8.00 -13.94 -12.14
N SER A 223 -7.43 -12.75 -12.26
CA SER A 223 -8.16 -11.47 -12.20
C SER A 223 -8.88 -11.09 -13.49
N LEU A 224 -8.41 -11.55 -14.66
CA LEU A 224 -8.92 -11.07 -15.96
C LEU A 224 -10.11 -11.85 -16.48
N LYS A 225 -10.48 -12.99 -15.88
CA LYS A 225 -11.60 -13.82 -16.40
C LYS A 225 -12.97 -13.47 -15.84
N ASP A 226 -13.09 -12.87 -14.68
CA ASP A 226 -14.36 -12.85 -13.95
C ASP A 226 -14.92 -11.47 -13.56
N THR A 227 -14.39 -10.34 -14.02
CA THR A 227 -14.90 -9.06 -13.52
C THR A 227 -15.19 -8.04 -14.62
N LYS A 228 -16.39 -7.42 -14.52
CA LYS A 228 -16.79 -6.17 -15.19
C LYS A 228 -15.68 -5.09 -15.19
N GLN A 229 -14.72 -5.21 -14.30
CA GLN A 229 -13.52 -4.39 -14.16
C GLN A 229 -12.52 -4.60 -15.29
N SER A 230 -12.47 -5.78 -15.92
CA SER A 230 -11.60 -6.04 -17.07
C SER A 230 -12.06 -5.30 -18.33
N GLU A 231 -13.36 -5.12 -18.49
CA GLU A 231 -13.90 -4.33 -19.61
C GLU A 231 -13.66 -2.83 -19.39
N ILE A 232 -13.88 -2.35 -18.17
CA ILE A 232 -13.56 -0.96 -17.79
C ILE A 232 -12.05 -0.71 -17.99
N TYR A 233 -11.19 -1.66 -17.60
CA TYR A 233 -9.76 -1.57 -17.79
C TYR A 233 -9.36 -1.49 -19.28
N LYS A 234 -9.95 -2.33 -20.14
CA LYS A 234 -9.71 -2.31 -21.60
C LYS A 234 -10.14 -0.99 -22.22
N VAL A 235 -11.27 -0.44 -21.79
CA VAL A 235 -11.77 0.86 -22.23
C VAL A 235 -10.83 1.99 -21.79
N LEU A 236 -10.34 1.95 -20.55
CA LEU A 236 -9.42 2.95 -20.01
C LEU A 236 -8.05 2.92 -20.70
N VAL A 237 -7.50 1.74 -20.97
CA VAL A 237 -6.24 1.57 -21.69
C VAL A 237 -6.40 2.05 -23.16
N LYS A 238 -7.54 1.77 -23.80
CA LYS A 238 -7.83 2.27 -25.15
C LYS A 238 -7.96 3.80 -25.16
N LYS A 239 -8.57 4.37 -24.12
CA LYS A 239 -8.72 5.82 -23.95
C LYS A 239 -7.38 6.52 -23.64
N SER A 240 -6.51 5.90 -22.85
CA SER A 240 -5.15 6.39 -22.58
C SER A 240 -4.30 6.47 -23.86
N LYS A 241 -4.30 5.42 -24.69
CA LYS A 241 -3.63 5.45 -26.00
C LYS A 241 -4.17 6.52 -26.94
N TYR A 242 -5.46 6.84 -26.84
CA TYR A 242 -6.07 7.90 -27.65
C TYR A 242 -5.52 9.28 -27.24
N TYR A 243 -5.40 9.58 -25.96
CA TYR A 243 -4.83 10.85 -25.47
C TYR A 243 -3.32 10.97 -25.78
N GLU A 244 -2.59 9.87 -25.82
CA GLU A 244 -1.19 9.85 -26.21
C GLU A 244 -1.02 10.19 -27.71
N CYS A 245 -1.89 9.67 -28.57
CA CYS A 245 -1.93 10.03 -29.99
C CYS A 245 -2.35 11.50 -30.23
N GLU A 246 -3.27 12.01 -29.44
CA GLU A 246 -3.76 13.40 -29.57
C GLU A 246 -2.73 14.43 -29.09
N SER A 247 -1.98 14.11 -28.04
CA SER A 247 -0.87 14.94 -27.55
C SER A 247 0.28 15.00 -28.56
N ILE A 248 0.60 13.90 -29.24
CA ILE A 248 1.64 13.84 -30.28
C ILE A 248 1.18 14.60 -31.54
N SER A 249 -0.09 14.52 -31.93
CA SER A 249 -0.63 15.25 -33.07
C SER A 249 -0.66 16.78 -32.86
N ASN A 250 -0.92 17.22 -31.65
CA ASN A 250 -0.90 18.65 -31.28
C ASN A 250 0.54 19.22 -31.22
N TYR A 251 1.54 18.37 -31.01
CA TYR A 251 2.95 18.79 -31.03
C TYR A 251 3.56 18.82 -32.44
N SER A 252 2.97 18.13 -33.41
CA SER A 252 3.53 18.03 -34.78
C SER A 252 3.00 19.06 -35.77
N GLY A 253 2.21 20.04 -35.34
CA GLY A 253 1.88 21.21 -36.15
C GLY A 253 1.18 20.93 -37.50
N SER A 254 0.48 19.83 -37.67
CA SER A 254 -0.25 19.50 -38.90
C SER A 254 -1.70 20.02 -38.85
N PRO A 255 -2.12 20.93 -39.69
CA PRO A 255 -3.52 21.35 -39.78
C PRO A 255 -4.32 20.31 -40.57
N GLY A 256 -5.25 19.68 -39.91
CA GLY A 256 -6.33 18.96 -40.61
C GLY A 256 -6.51 17.53 -40.22
N LEU A 257 -7.40 17.33 -39.25
CA LEU A 257 -8.37 16.22 -39.25
C LEU A 257 -9.36 16.48 -38.10
N ASN A 258 -10.30 17.37 -38.43
CA ASN A 258 -11.51 17.54 -37.63
C ASN A 258 -12.41 16.32 -37.89
N LYS A 259 -12.26 15.25 -37.09
CA LYS A 259 -13.20 14.14 -37.07
C LYS A 259 -13.87 14.08 -35.73
N ASN A 260 -15.18 14.28 -35.78
CA ASN A 260 -16.12 14.24 -34.66
C ASN A 260 -15.95 12.96 -33.84
N PRO A 261 -15.74 13.02 -32.51
CA PRO A 261 -15.46 11.84 -31.67
C PRO A 261 -16.57 10.79 -31.64
N HIS A 262 -17.78 11.15 -32.06
CA HIS A 262 -18.95 10.27 -32.03
C HIS A 262 -19.03 9.24 -33.18
N GLN A 263 -18.13 9.23 -34.14
CA GLN A 263 -18.15 8.27 -35.26
C GLN A 263 -17.39 6.96 -35.00
N PHE A 264 -16.67 6.82 -33.87
CA PHE A 264 -15.88 5.63 -33.56
C PHE A 264 -16.56 4.61 -32.62
N PHE A 265 -17.82 4.84 -32.28
CA PHE A 265 -18.56 3.95 -31.35
C PHE A 265 -19.55 3.00 -32.03
N ASN A 266 -19.57 2.90 -33.35
CA ASN A 266 -20.51 2.05 -34.11
C ASN A 266 -19.82 1.03 -35.01
N GLU A 267 -18.59 0.57 -34.73
CA GLU A 267 -18.04 -0.63 -35.36
C GLU A 267 -17.43 -1.58 -34.34
#